data_d5eaa0b679586c79e8e6227fd3e416c8
#
_entry.id   d5eaa0b679586c79e8e6227fd3e416c8
#
_cell.length_a   1.000
_cell.length_b   1.000
_cell.length_c   1.000
_cell.angle_alpha   90.00
_cell.angle_beta   90.00
_cell.angle_gamma   90.00
#
_symmetry.space_group_name_H-M   'P 1'
#
loop_
_entity.id
_entity.type
_entity.pdbx_description
1 polymer ?
#
loop_
_entity_poly.entity_id
_entity_poly.type
_entity_poly.pdbx_seq_one_letter_code
_entity_poly.pdbx_strand_id
1 'polypeptide(L)'
;MKRVVLLLAVFACVTVSARAQSTGTSSSGGTGFWEGLKAAIQKNLGKPYVWGATGEKSFDCSGFVWKVLYDNGILMKRTTARKYYMMLKPASKEEQGTFGTLVFFDDLKHVGIVDSPQAFYHAQSVVGTNLSPMNSYWKKMVYGYRLMPVPEK
;
A
#
# COMPACT_ATOMS: atom_id res chain seq x y z
N MET A 1 -61.07 -22.50 59.65
CA MET A 1 -60.42 -23.34 58.63
C MET A 1 -59.59 -22.41 57.73
N LYS A 2 -58.26 -22.30 57.99
CA LYS A 2 -57.34 -21.43 57.26
C LYS A 2 -56.63 -22.27 56.19
N ARG A 3 -56.85 -21.94 54.92
CA ARG A 3 -56.12 -22.56 53.78
C ARG A 3 -54.83 -21.81 53.59
N VAL A 4 -53.69 -22.49 53.80
CA VAL A 4 -52.34 -22.06 53.51
C VAL A 4 -52.08 -22.38 52.04
N VAL A 5 -51.86 -21.33 51.21
CA VAL A 5 -51.47 -21.46 49.81
C VAL A 5 -49.92 -21.41 49.79
N LEU A 6 -49.30 -22.54 49.43
CA LEU A 6 -47.84 -22.66 49.29
C LEU A 6 -47.47 -22.22 47.86
N LEU A 7 -46.85 -21.06 47.74
CA LEU A 7 -46.26 -20.55 46.48
C LEU A 7 -44.89 -21.18 46.26
N LEU A 8 -44.81 -22.13 45.31
CA LEU A 8 -43.54 -22.66 44.79
C LEU A 8 -42.93 -21.64 43.82
N ALA A 9 -41.86 -20.98 44.25
CA ALA A 9 -41.01 -20.17 43.37
C ALA A 9 -40.11 -21.06 42.56
N VAL A 10 -40.34 -21.19 41.27
CA VAL A 10 -39.45 -21.86 40.32
C VAL A 10 -38.33 -20.91 39.97
N PHE A 11 -37.11 -21.18 40.50
CA PHE A 11 -35.90 -20.48 40.13
C PHE A 11 -35.42 -21.03 38.78
N ALA A 12 -35.66 -20.31 37.68
CA ALA A 12 -35.10 -20.61 36.38
C ALA A 12 -33.61 -20.18 36.40
N CYS A 13 -32.72 -21.15 36.47
CA CYS A 13 -31.28 -20.96 36.34
C CYS A 13 -30.94 -20.71 34.86
N VAL A 14 -30.78 -19.45 34.47
CA VAL A 14 -30.31 -19.06 33.14
C VAL A 14 -28.81 -19.26 33.11
N THR A 15 -28.35 -20.37 32.53
CA THR A 15 -26.93 -20.61 32.23
C THR A 15 -26.56 -19.77 31.02
N VAL A 16 -25.87 -18.67 31.26
CA VAL A 16 -25.22 -17.89 30.20
C VAL A 16 -23.98 -18.66 29.74
N SER A 17 -24.11 -19.39 28.63
CA SER A 17 -22.96 -19.97 27.94
C SER A 17 -22.14 -18.84 27.32
N ALA A 18 -21.04 -18.48 27.95
CA ALA A 18 -20.03 -17.63 27.37
C ALA A 18 -19.41 -18.36 26.18
N ARG A 19 -19.84 -17.98 24.98
CA ARG A 19 -19.21 -18.43 23.73
C ARG A 19 -17.89 -17.71 23.61
N ALA A 20 -16.79 -18.40 23.92
CA ALA A 20 -15.44 -17.91 23.63
C ALA A 20 -15.35 -17.72 22.11
N GLN A 21 -15.37 -16.46 21.66
CA GLN A 21 -14.97 -16.10 20.32
C GLN A 21 -13.46 -16.35 20.23
N SER A 22 -13.07 -17.45 19.63
CA SER A 22 -11.72 -17.64 19.15
C SER A 22 -11.47 -16.56 18.10
N THR A 23 -10.73 -15.52 18.45
CA THR A 23 -10.12 -14.60 17.50
C THR A 23 -9.12 -15.43 16.70
N GLY A 24 -9.59 -16.01 15.59
CA GLY A 24 -8.73 -16.60 14.60
C GLY A 24 -7.79 -15.52 14.10
N THR A 25 -6.52 -15.60 14.49
CA THR A 25 -5.44 -14.84 13.91
C THR A 25 -5.26 -15.34 12.48
N SER A 26 -6.07 -14.81 11.58
CA SER A 26 -5.89 -15.01 10.14
C SER A 26 -4.53 -14.42 9.78
N SER A 27 -3.70 -15.21 9.12
CA SER A 27 -2.39 -14.87 8.60
C SER A 27 -2.50 -13.68 7.61
N SER A 28 -2.49 -12.46 8.14
CA SER A 28 -2.66 -11.21 7.39
C SER A 28 -1.33 -10.63 6.86
N GLY A 29 -0.28 -11.43 6.71
CA GLY A 29 1.02 -10.91 6.27
C GLY A 29 1.02 -10.29 4.87
N GLY A 30 0.09 -10.69 4.00
CA GLY A 30 -0.01 -10.12 2.64
C GLY A 30 -0.90 -8.87 2.57
N THR A 31 -2.06 -8.89 3.16
CA THR A 31 -3.00 -7.75 3.14
C THR A 31 -2.43 -6.54 3.88
N GLY A 32 -1.86 -6.73 5.08
CA GLY A 32 -1.28 -5.64 5.87
C GLY A 32 -0.14 -4.89 5.19
N PHE A 33 0.69 -5.56 4.37
CA PHE A 33 1.73 -4.90 3.59
C PHE A 33 1.14 -3.94 2.56
N TRP A 34 0.15 -4.35 1.79
CA TRP A 34 -0.45 -3.54 0.73
C TRP A 34 -1.31 -2.39 1.29
N GLU A 35 -1.97 -2.60 2.42
CA GLU A 35 -2.67 -1.53 3.16
C GLU A 35 -1.69 -0.50 3.70
N GLY A 36 -0.57 -0.94 4.28
CA GLY A 36 0.52 -0.08 4.73
C GLY A 36 1.14 0.71 3.58
N LEU A 37 1.37 0.08 2.42
CA LEU A 37 1.85 0.74 1.21
C LEU A 37 0.89 1.85 0.76
N LYS A 38 -0.41 1.58 0.72
CA LYS A 38 -1.43 2.57 0.36
C LYS A 38 -1.43 3.75 1.33
N ALA A 39 -1.36 3.47 2.63
CA ALA A 39 -1.28 4.51 3.67
C ALA A 39 -0.01 5.36 3.54
N ALA A 40 1.15 4.73 3.27
CA ALA A 40 2.42 5.43 3.03
C ALA A 40 2.36 6.33 1.79
N ILE A 41 1.73 5.87 0.70
CA ILE A 41 1.48 6.68 -0.50
C ILE A 41 0.62 7.90 -0.12
N GLN A 42 -0.55 7.70 0.49
CA GLN A 42 -1.50 8.76 0.83
C GLN A 42 -0.88 9.83 1.73
N LYS A 43 -0.10 9.43 2.74
CA LYS A 43 0.65 10.34 3.63
C LYS A 43 1.60 11.27 2.88
N ASN A 44 2.11 10.83 1.74
CA ASN A 44 3.15 11.53 0.96
C ASN A 44 2.61 12.20 -0.31
N LEU A 45 1.30 12.24 -0.56
CA LEU A 45 0.70 13.00 -1.66
C LEU A 45 0.66 14.51 -1.38
N GLY A 46 0.55 15.31 -2.47
CA GLY A 46 0.41 16.77 -2.41
C GLY A 46 1.70 17.51 -2.04
N LYS A 47 2.84 16.83 -1.98
CA LYS A 47 4.13 17.46 -1.65
C LYS A 47 4.84 17.93 -2.92
N PRO A 48 5.53 19.10 -2.87
CA PRO A 48 6.18 19.68 -4.05
C PRO A 48 7.32 18.78 -4.56
N TYR A 49 7.60 18.94 -5.87
CA TYR A 49 8.77 18.32 -6.49
C TYR A 49 10.02 19.15 -6.29
N VAL A 50 11.10 18.51 -5.82
CA VAL A 50 12.44 19.08 -5.78
C VAL A 50 13.44 18.01 -6.20
N TRP A 51 14.26 18.30 -7.20
CA TRP A 51 15.27 17.37 -7.70
C TRP A 51 16.20 16.88 -6.60
N GLY A 52 16.39 15.57 -6.48
CA GLY A 52 17.24 14.95 -5.47
C GLY A 52 16.64 14.88 -4.06
N ALA A 53 15.45 15.45 -3.83
CA ALA A 53 14.81 15.45 -2.53
C ALA A 53 14.28 14.09 -2.13
N THR A 54 14.45 13.79 -0.84
CA THR A 54 14.04 12.52 -0.21
C THR A 54 13.30 12.75 1.09
N GLY A 55 13.02 14.02 1.39
CA GLY A 55 12.60 14.46 2.70
C GLY A 55 11.09 14.44 2.90
N GLU A 56 10.68 14.86 4.11
CA GLU A 56 9.27 14.91 4.50
C GLU A 56 8.48 16.01 3.77
N LYS A 57 9.16 17.03 3.25
CA LYS A 57 8.54 18.23 2.66
C LYS A 57 8.46 18.22 1.14
N SER A 58 9.35 17.49 0.46
CA SER A 58 9.44 17.47 -1.00
C SER A 58 10.11 16.18 -1.50
N PHE A 59 9.84 15.83 -2.76
CA PHE A 59 10.38 14.62 -3.38
C PHE A 59 10.80 14.86 -4.83
N ASP A 60 11.80 14.10 -5.31
CA ASP A 60 11.84 13.70 -6.70
C ASP A 60 11.09 12.39 -6.93
N CYS A 61 10.97 11.92 -8.18
CA CYS A 61 10.22 10.70 -8.51
C CYS A 61 10.74 9.45 -7.78
N SER A 62 12.03 9.25 -7.73
CA SER A 62 12.66 8.11 -7.06
C SER A 62 12.76 8.28 -5.54
N GLY A 63 12.79 9.51 -5.07
CA GLY A 63 12.69 9.85 -3.64
C GLY A 63 11.31 9.56 -3.06
N PHE A 64 10.26 9.85 -3.81
CA PHE A 64 8.90 9.49 -3.44
C PHE A 64 8.75 7.96 -3.31
N VAL A 65 9.19 7.19 -4.30
CA VAL A 65 9.18 5.72 -4.25
C VAL A 65 9.97 5.22 -3.05
N TRP A 66 11.19 5.73 -2.85
CA TRP A 66 12.02 5.36 -1.71
C TRP A 66 11.32 5.62 -0.37
N LYS A 67 10.73 6.79 -0.21
CA LYS A 67 10.05 7.17 1.05
C LYS A 67 8.84 6.29 1.34
N VAL A 68 8.04 6.00 0.32
CA VAL A 68 6.89 5.10 0.43
C VAL A 68 7.32 3.69 0.85
N LEU A 69 8.40 3.16 0.26
CA LEU A 69 8.97 1.88 0.64
C LEU A 69 9.47 1.91 2.09
N TYR A 70 10.23 2.94 2.46
CA TYR A 70 10.78 3.11 3.81
C TYR A 70 9.67 3.21 4.87
N ASP A 71 8.63 4.00 4.63
CA ASP A 71 7.48 4.15 5.54
C ASP A 71 6.68 2.85 5.68
N ASN A 72 6.78 1.94 4.70
CA ASN A 72 6.16 0.62 4.73
C ASN A 72 7.12 -0.52 5.16
N GLY A 73 8.26 -0.16 5.77
CA GLY A 73 9.20 -1.12 6.36
C GLY A 73 10.21 -1.74 5.40
N ILE A 74 10.28 -1.27 4.13
CA ILE A 74 11.28 -1.75 3.16
C ILE A 74 12.53 -0.87 3.22
N LEU A 75 13.58 -1.40 3.82
CA LEU A 75 14.84 -0.70 4.00
C LEU A 75 15.74 -0.87 2.75
N MET A 76 15.53 -0.03 1.76
CA MET A 76 16.38 0.05 0.57
C MET A 76 17.22 1.31 0.58
N LYS A 77 18.43 1.22 -0.01
CA LYS A 77 19.26 2.40 -0.22
C LYS A 77 18.57 3.35 -1.20
N ARG A 78 18.48 4.65 -0.84
CA ARG A 78 18.04 5.71 -1.75
C ARG A 78 18.90 5.71 -3.02
N THR A 79 18.24 5.65 -4.19
CA THR A 79 18.93 5.63 -5.48
C THR A 79 18.06 6.23 -6.59
N THR A 80 18.54 6.23 -7.82
CA THR A 80 17.83 6.77 -9.00
C THR A 80 16.83 5.78 -9.57
N ALA A 81 15.88 6.26 -10.39
CA ALA A 81 14.94 5.42 -11.12
C ALA A 81 15.66 4.33 -11.93
N ARG A 82 16.72 4.69 -12.68
CA ARG A 82 17.54 3.74 -13.46
C ARG A 82 18.11 2.62 -12.60
N LYS A 83 18.66 2.94 -11.43
CA LYS A 83 19.23 1.92 -10.54
C LYS A 83 18.13 1.01 -9.94
N TYR A 84 16.97 1.54 -9.58
CA TYR A 84 15.83 0.70 -9.18
C TYR A 84 15.43 -0.27 -10.29
N TYR A 85 15.33 0.23 -11.52
CA TYR A 85 15.01 -0.64 -12.66
C TYR A 85 15.98 -1.80 -12.84
N MET A 86 17.28 -1.55 -12.67
CA MET A 86 18.34 -2.57 -12.82
C MET A 86 18.36 -3.58 -11.67
N MET A 87 17.95 -3.19 -10.47
CA MET A 87 18.02 -4.03 -9.27
C MET A 87 16.80 -4.90 -9.04
N LEU A 88 15.62 -4.45 -9.49
CA LEU A 88 14.36 -5.09 -9.16
C LEU A 88 13.95 -6.12 -10.22
N LYS A 89 13.18 -7.12 -9.82
CA LYS A 89 12.69 -8.18 -10.70
C LYS A 89 11.71 -7.62 -11.75
N PRO A 90 11.79 -8.07 -13.01
CA PRO A 90 10.80 -7.71 -14.02
C PRO A 90 9.40 -8.14 -13.62
N ALA A 91 8.38 -7.32 -13.90
CA ALA A 91 6.98 -7.69 -13.77
C ALA A 91 6.49 -8.41 -15.04
N SER A 92 5.74 -9.49 -14.88
CA SER A 92 5.03 -10.16 -15.99
C SER A 92 3.95 -9.25 -16.57
N LYS A 93 3.35 -9.63 -17.70
CA LYS A 93 2.28 -8.83 -18.32
C LYS A 93 1.06 -8.68 -17.40
N GLU A 94 0.74 -9.71 -16.65
CA GLU A 94 -0.37 -9.78 -15.72
C GLU A 94 -0.14 -8.88 -14.50
N GLU A 95 1.13 -8.75 -14.08
CA GLU A 95 1.53 -7.94 -12.92
C GLU A 95 1.67 -6.44 -13.22
N GLN A 96 1.84 -6.06 -14.49
CA GLN A 96 2.10 -4.66 -14.88
C GLN A 96 0.99 -3.68 -14.47
N GLY A 97 -0.27 -4.15 -14.40
CA GLY A 97 -1.42 -3.34 -13.95
C GLY A 97 -1.77 -3.49 -12.48
N THR A 98 -1.01 -4.27 -11.72
CA THR A 98 -1.30 -4.57 -10.32
C THR A 98 -0.82 -3.46 -9.40
N PHE A 99 -1.62 -3.13 -8.37
CA PHE A 99 -1.25 -2.15 -7.35
C PHE A 99 0.12 -2.46 -6.74
N GLY A 100 0.96 -1.43 -6.66
CA GLY A 100 2.29 -1.52 -6.08
C GLY A 100 3.41 -1.86 -7.09
N THR A 101 3.09 -2.33 -8.30
CA THR A 101 4.10 -2.49 -9.34
C THR A 101 4.75 -1.14 -9.66
N LEU A 102 6.06 -1.12 -9.87
CA LEU A 102 6.78 0.10 -10.27
C LEU A 102 6.77 0.22 -11.78
N VAL A 103 6.35 1.37 -12.28
CA VAL A 103 6.37 1.74 -13.70
C VAL A 103 7.47 2.76 -13.95
N PHE A 104 8.24 2.57 -15.02
CA PHE A 104 9.38 3.41 -15.41
C PHE A 104 9.14 4.04 -16.76
N PHE A 105 9.54 5.31 -16.89
CA PHE A 105 9.27 6.11 -18.05
C PHE A 105 10.53 6.88 -18.52
N ASP A 106 10.44 7.48 -19.72
CA ASP A 106 11.42 8.43 -20.27
C ASP A 106 12.86 7.90 -20.13
N ASP A 107 13.15 6.79 -20.76
CA ASP A 107 14.47 6.15 -20.73
C ASP A 107 15.05 6.02 -19.29
N LEU A 108 14.20 5.58 -18.35
CA LEU A 108 14.53 5.38 -16.94
C LEU A 108 14.85 6.67 -16.16
N LYS A 109 14.40 7.82 -16.64
CA LYS A 109 14.54 9.10 -15.93
C LYS A 109 13.41 9.35 -14.93
N HIS A 110 12.30 8.61 -15.06
CA HIS A 110 11.13 8.75 -14.21
C HIS A 110 10.60 7.40 -13.72
N VAL A 111 9.97 7.41 -12.52
CA VAL A 111 9.38 6.22 -11.91
C VAL A 111 8.12 6.59 -11.14
N GLY A 112 7.13 5.68 -11.17
CA GLY A 112 5.90 5.77 -10.40
C GLY A 112 5.51 4.42 -9.81
N ILE A 113 4.46 4.43 -9.00
CA ILE A 113 3.84 3.25 -8.37
C ILE A 113 2.46 3.06 -9.00
N VAL A 114 2.22 1.93 -9.62
CA VAL A 114 0.92 1.60 -10.23
C VAL A 114 -0.16 1.57 -9.15
N ASP A 115 -1.28 2.28 -9.36
CA ASP A 115 -2.50 2.16 -8.58
C ASP A 115 -3.45 1.12 -9.20
N SER A 116 -3.60 1.21 -10.51
CA SER A 116 -4.43 0.34 -11.33
C SER A 116 -3.93 0.38 -12.78
N PRO A 117 -4.46 -0.44 -13.71
CA PRO A 117 -4.10 -0.33 -15.13
C PRO A 117 -4.35 1.06 -15.74
N GLN A 118 -5.16 1.91 -15.08
CA GLN A 118 -5.56 3.23 -15.56
C GLN A 118 -4.88 4.38 -14.84
N ALA A 119 -4.11 4.13 -13.75
CA ALA A 119 -3.55 5.21 -12.93
C ALA A 119 -2.28 4.79 -12.18
N PHE A 120 -1.44 5.76 -11.84
CA PHE A 120 -0.21 5.56 -11.07
C PHE A 120 0.14 6.78 -10.22
N TYR A 121 0.78 6.55 -9.08
CA TYR A 121 1.31 7.59 -8.19
C TYR A 121 2.73 7.94 -8.57
N HIS A 122 3.06 9.21 -8.59
CA HIS A 122 4.44 9.67 -8.83
C HIS A 122 4.67 11.09 -8.29
N ALA A 123 5.92 11.56 -8.34
CA ALA A 123 6.27 12.95 -8.14
C ALA A 123 6.70 13.59 -9.46
N GLN A 124 5.98 14.60 -9.95
CA GLN A 124 6.28 15.33 -11.18
C GLN A 124 6.57 16.80 -10.91
N SER A 125 7.40 17.40 -11.76
CA SER A 125 7.98 18.73 -11.53
C SER A 125 6.96 19.87 -11.36
N VAL A 126 5.80 19.78 -11.99
CA VAL A 126 4.80 20.87 -11.95
C VAL A 126 3.80 20.70 -10.82
N VAL A 127 3.37 19.46 -10.56
CA VAL A 127 2.25 19.17 -9.63
C VAL A 127 2.75 18.62 -8.29
N GLY A 128 3.97 18.09 -8.25
CA GLY A 128 4.47 17.36 -7.09
C GLY A 128 3.97 15.94 -7.04
N THR A 129 3.81 15.38 -5.83
CA THR A 129 3.34 14.01 -5.63
C THR A 129 1.83 13.89 -5.81
N ASN A 130 1.39 13.11 -6.79
CA ASN A 130 -0.02 12.99 -7.16
C ASN A 130 -0.35 11.62 -7.77
N LEU A 131 -1.64 11.37 -7.99
CA LEU A 131 -2.16 10.29 -8.82
C LEU A 131 -2.43 10.82 -10.23
N SER A 132 -1.80 10.23 -11.24
CA SER A 132 -2.00 10.59 -12.65
C SER A 132 -2.69 9.46 -13.42
N PRO A 133 -3.55 9.79 -14.40
CA PRO A 133 -4.10 8.78 -15.30
C PRO A 133 -3.03 8.23 -16.24
N MET A 134 -3.04 6.93 -16.51
CA MET A 134 -2.20 6.26 -17.51
C MET A 134 -2.76 6.52 -18.92
N ASN A 135 -2.74 7.79 -19.34
CA ASN A 135 -3.24 8.25 -20.64
C ASN A 135 -2.27 7.94 -21.79
N SER A 136 -2.60 8.35 -23.01
CA SER A 136 -1.79 8.11 -24.21
C SER A 136 -0.38 8.71 -24.12
N TYR A 137 -0.22 9.85 -23.45
CA TYR A 137 1.09 10.49 -23.24
C TYR A 137 1.99 9.58 -22.40
N TRP A 138 1.53 9.18 -21.22
CA TRP A 138 2.31 8.31 -20.32
C TRP A 138 2.56 6.93 -20.91
N LYS A 139 1.56 6.33 -21.59
CA LYS A 139 1.71 5.03 -22.25
C LYS A 139 2.84 5.01 -23.27
N LYS A 140 3.02 6.08 -24.05
CA LYS A 140 4.10 6.19 -25.04
C LYS A 140 5.48 6.28 -24.41
N MET A 141 5.58 6.77 -23.18
CA MET A 141 6.83 6.96 -22.46
C MET A 141 7.22 5.76 -21.59
N VAL A 142 6.35 4.75 -21.43
CA VAL A 142 6.64 3.56 -20.63
C VAL A 142 7.88 2.85 -21.17
N TYR A 143 8.88 2.73 -20.32
CA TYR A 143 10.08 1.94 -20.59
C TYR A 143 9.92 0.48 -20.13
N GLY A 144 9.27 0.26 -18.99
CA GLY A 144 9.02 -1.06 -18.46
C GLY A 144 8.53 -1.05 -17.02
N TYR A 145 8.33 -2.25 -16.48
CA TYR A 145 7.77 -2.46 -15.15
C TYR A 145 8.67 -3.35 -14.30
N ARG A 146 8.67 -3.13 -12.98
CA ARG A 146 9.39 -3.93 -11.99
C ARG A 146 8.49 -4.25 -10.80
N LEU A 147 8.67 -5.43 -10.24
CA LEU A 147 8.00 -5.79 -9.00
C LEU A 147 8.54 -4.95 -7.85
N MET A 148 7.63 -4.50 -7.00
CA MET A 148 8.02 -3.90 -5.72
C MET A 148 8.66 -4.99 -4.84
N PRO A 149 9.77 -4.68 -4.14
CA PRO A 149 10.32 -5.61 -3.17
C PRO A 149 9.31 -5.78 -2.02
N VAL A 150 8.88 -7.00 -1.80
CA VAL A 150 8.00 -7.38 -0.69
C VAL A 150 8.88 -8.09 0.34
N PRO A 151 8.71 -7.86 1.67
CA PRO A 151 9.44 -8.60 2.68
C PRO A 151 9.26 -10.10 2.49
N GLU A 152 10.36 -10.84 2.50
CA GLU A 152 10.28 -12.31 2.59
C GLU A 152 9.68 -12.69 3.95
N LYS A 153 8.80 -13.68 3.93
CA LYS A 153 8.14 -14.18 5.14
C LYS A 153 9.12 -14.98 5.98
#